data_f25ddecef64a37b977e8dd8ed42382d0
#
_entry.id   f25ddecef64a37b977e8dd8ed42382d0
#
_cell.length_a   1.000
_cell.length_b   1.000
_cell.length_c   1.000
_cell.angle_alpha   90.00
_cell.angle_beta   90.00
_cell.angle_gamma   90.00
#
_symmetry.space_group_name_H-M   'P 1'
#
loop_
_entity.id
_entity.type
_entity.pdbx_description
1 polymer ?
#
loop_
_entity_poly.entity_id
_entity_poly.type
_entity_poly.pdbx_seq_one_letter_code
_entity_poly.pdbx_strand_id
1 'polypeptide(L)'
;MKKGIIGRKVGMTQIFDEKGNVIPVTVIEAGPCVVAQVKTVETDGYDAVQLGFGEVKDKHINKPEKGHFAKAGLEAKKHLREFRLDSVEGVKVGDTVNADVFEAGEKIDVQGTSKGKGFQGVIKRHGQHRGPMGHGSMYHRRPGSMGPTSTPGRVFKGKKLPGHMGKVTVTIQNLDVVRVDMDKNVLLIKGSVPGPKGAILKVKSAVKASK
;
A
#
# COMPACT_ATOMS: atom_id res chain seq x y z
N MET A 1 -9.05 -0.18 -13.82
CA MET A 1 -8.47 -1.25 -12.97
C MET A 1 -9.44 -2.42 -12.93
N LYS A 2 -8.99 -3.64 -13.24
CA LYS A 2 -9.92 -4.80 -13.42
C LYS A 2 -10.31 -5.48 -12.11
N LYS A 3 -9.41 -5.61 -11.15
CA LYS A 3 -9.63 -6.32 -9.88
C LYS A 3 -8.78 -5.75 -8.74
N GLY A 4 -9.22 -5.93 -7.50
CA GLY A 4 -8.49 -5.47 -6.33
C GLY A 4 -8.99 -6.10 -5.04
N ILE A 5 -8.11 -6.25 -4.06
CA ILE A 5 -8.40 -6.81 -2.74
C ILE A 5 -7.61 -6.12 -1.64
N ILE A 6 -8.12 -6.15 -0.42
CA ILE A 6 -7.37 -5.73 0.77
C ILE A 6 -6.65 -6.95 1.32
N GLY A 7 -5.37 -6.78 1.66
CA GLY A 7 -4.61 -7.82 2.34
C GLY A 7 -3.82 -7.29 3.52
N ARG A 8 -3.33 -8.21 4.33
CA ARG A 8 -2.45 -7.97 5.47
C ARG A 8 -1.10 -8.66 5.25
N LYS A 9 -0.01 -7.90 5.35
CA LYS A 9 1.34 -8.46 5.27
C LYS A 9 1.62 -9.38 6.46
N VAL A 10 1.77 -10.67 6.21
CA VAL A 10 2.13 -11.65 7.25
C VAL A 10 3.63 -11.63 7.50
N GLY A 11 4.44 -11.66 6.44
CA GLY A 11 5.89 -11.68 6.54
C GLY A 11 6.55 -11.90 5.19
N MET A 12 7.82 -12.28 5.23
CA MET A 12 8.58 -12.69 4.05
C MET A 12 9.22 -14.05 4.30
N THR A 13 9.30 -14.83 3.25
CA THR A 13 9.97 -16.13 3.21
C THR A 13 10.60 -16.34 1.84
N GLN A 14 11.12 -17.51 1.60
CA GLN A 14 11.63 -17.95 0.31
C GLN A 14 10.99 -19.27 -0.09
N ILE A 15 10.85 -19.46 -1.38
CA ILE A 15 10.45 -20.73 -1.98
C ILE A 15 11.47 -21.09 -3.06
N PHE A 16 11.47 -22.35 -3.46
CA PHE A 16 12.34 -22.84 -4.52
C PHE A 16 11.50 -23.15 -5.76
N ASP A 17 12.01 -22.81 -6.92
CA ASP A 17 11.42 -23.24 -8.18
C ASP A 17 11.85 -24.69 -8.51
N GLU A 18 11.31 -25.23 -9.58
CA GLU A 18 11.63 -26.59 -10.04
C GLU A 18 13.11 -26.76 -10.44
N LYS A 19 13.80 -25.67 -10.72
CA LYS A 19 15.25 -25.63 -11.08
C LYS A 19 16.14 -25.42 -9.85
N GLY A 20 15.58 -25.35 -8.64
CA GLY A 20 16.30 -25.09 -7.40
C GLY A 20 16.68 -23.64 -7.13
N ASN A 21 16.22 -22.67 -7.96
CA ASN A 21 16.49 -21.26 -7.71
C ASN A 21 15.63 -20.72 -6.55
N VAL A 22 16.23 -19.91 -5.70
CA VAL A 22 15.54 -19.26 -4.58
C VAL A 22 14.71 -18.07 -5.07
N ILE A 23 13.42 -18.10 -4.77
CA ILE A 23 12.50 -16.99 -5.02
C ILE A 23 12.10 -16.35 -3.69
N PRO A 24 12.55 -15.11 -3.39
CA PRO A 24 12.09 -14.40 -2.20
C PRO A 24 10.64 -13.98 -2.38
N VAL A 25 9.79 -14.31 -1.42
CA VAL A 25 8.36 -13.99 -1.48
C VAL A 25 7.88 -13.28 -0.23
N THR A 26 6.92 -12.39 -0.43
CA THR A 26 6.11 -11.82 0.64
C THR A 26 4.79 -12.60 0.74
N VAL A 27 4.44 -12.99 1.94
CA VAL A 27 3.18 -13.66 2.28
C VAL A 27 2.17 -12.59 2.66
N ILE A 28 1.05 -12.54 1.92
CA ILE A 28 -0.06 -11.62 2.15
C ILE A 28 -1.31 -12.45 2.39
N GLU A 29 -1.94 -12.27 3.52
CA GLU A 29 -3.29 -12.72 3.80
C GLU A 29 -4.27 -11.79 3.04
N ALA A 30 -4.93 -12.31 2.02
CA ALA A 30 -5.76 -11.57 1.09
C ALA A 30 -7.22 -12.03 1.18
N GLY A 31 -8.01 -11.31 1.97
CA GLY A 31 -9.40 -11.64 2.23
C GLY A 31 -9.61 -12.53 3.46
N PRO A 32 -10.87 -12.96 3.74
CA PRO A 32 -12.06 -12.55 2.99
C PRO A 32 -12.38 -11.06 3.14
N CYS A 33 -12.73 -10.42 2.03
CA CYS A 33 -13.17 -9.04 2.00
C CYS A 33 -14.66 -8.99 1.64
N VAL A 34 -15.44 -8.15 2.31
CA VAL A 34 -16.88 -8.00 2.03
C VAL A 34 -17.10 -6.69 1.29
N VAL A 35 -17.93 -6.70 0.26
CA VAL A 35 -18.36 -5.50 -0.46
C VAL A 35 -19.30 -4.70 0.43
N ALA A 36 -18.83 -3.57 0.96
CA ALA A 36 -19.61 -2.70 1.83
C ALA A 36 -20.46 -1.68 1.06
N GLN A 37 -19.98 -1.22 -0.08
CA GLN A 37 -20.70 -0.27 -0.94
C GLN A 37 -20.24 -0.43 -2.39
N VAL A 38 -21.18 -0.30 -3.31
CA VAL A 38 -20.93 -0.15 -4.74
C VAL A 38 -21.25 1.29 -5.12
N LYS A 39 -20.34 1.96 -5.81
CA LYS A 39 -20.47 3.32 -6.30
C LYS A 39 -20.58 3.29 -7.82
N THR A 40 -21.50 4.06 -8.37
CA THR A 40 -21.75 4.15 -9.81
C THR A 40 -21.59 5.58 -10.28
N VAL A 41 -21.38 5.74 -11.58
CA VAL A 41 -21.27 7.08 -12.20
C VAL A 41 -22.50 7.92 -11.95
N GLU A 42 -23.70 7.31 -11.91
CA GLU A 42 -24.97 8.01 -11.71
C GLU A 42 -25.12 8.62 -10.31
N THR A 43 -24.68 7.90 -9.28
CA THR A 43 -24.87 8.30 -7.88
C THR A 43 -23.67 9.03 -7.30
N ASP A 44 -22.46 8.58 -7.64
CA ASP A 44 -21.20 9.04 -7.02
C ASP A 44 -20.26 9.75 -8.02
N GLY A 45 -20.57 9.72 -9.31
CA GLY A 45 -19.77 10.33 -10.37
C GLY A 45 -18.60 9.45 -10.87
N TYR A 46 -18.43 8.24 -10.33
CA TYR A 46 -17.40 7.28 -10.75
C TYR A 46 -17.72 5.87 -10.28
N ASP A 47 -17.18 4.89 -10.99
CA ASP A 47 -17.34 3.48 -10.65
C ASP A 47 -16.28 3.02 -9.64
N ALA A 48 -16.74 2.49 -8.51
CA ALA A 48 -15.85 1.95 -7.47
C ALA A 48 -16.58 0.94 -6.57
N VAL A 49 -15.78 0.07 -5.96
CA VAL A 49 -16.25 -0.87 -4.93
C VAL A 49 -15.50 -0.58 -3.64
N GLN A 50 -16.25 -0.40 -2.56
CA GLN A 50 -15.68 -0.28 -1.23
C GLN A 50 -15.65 -1.66 -0.56
N LEU A 51 -14.46 -2.13 -0.24
CA LEU A 51 -14.23 -3.41 0.44
C LEU A 51 -13.98 -3.20 1.93
N GLY A 52 -14.56 -4.07 2.74
CA GLY A 52 -14.32 -4.19 4.17
C GLY A 52 -13.46 -5.41 4.50
N PHE A 53 -12.44 -5.25 5.35
CA PHE A 53 -11.51 -6.31 5.74
C PHE A 53 -11.21 -6.31 7.23
N GLY A 54 -11.09 -7.50 7.80
CA GLY A 54 -10.73 -7.72 9.20
C GLY A 54 -11.90 -7.48 10.16
N GLU A 55 -11.98 -8.29 11.17
CA GLU A 55 -13.00 -8.19 12.20
C GLU A 55 -12.71 -7.08 13.19
N VAL A 56 -13.75 -6.53 13.77
CA VAL A 56 -13.67 -5.50 14.80
C VAL A 56 -14.74 -5.72 15.86
N LYS A 57 -14.36 -5.53 17.12
CA LYS A 57 -15.32 -5.61 18.23
C LYS A 57 -16.19 -4.34 18.26
N ASP A 58 -17.45 -4.48 18.55
CA ASP A 58 -18.44 -3.37 18.59
C ASP A 58 -18.03 -2.16 19.41
N LYS A 59 -17.30 -2.37 20.50
CA LYS A 59 -16.78 -1.31 21.37
C LYS A 59 -15.73 -0.40 20.70
N HIS A 60 -15.16 -0.84 19.59
CA HIS A 60 -14.12 -0.10 18.85
C HIS A 60 -14.64 0.58 17.58
N ILE A 61 -15.96 0.59 17.38
CA ILE A 61 -16.59 1.19 16.19
C ILE A 61 -17.39 2.43 16.63
N ASN A 62 -17.21 3.51 15.91
CA ASN A 62 -17.96 4.74 16.10
C ASN A 62 -19.39 4.62 15.56
N LYS A 63 -20.32 5.44 16.10
CA LYS A 63 -21.73 5.46 15.66
C LYS A 63 -21.90 5.68 14.14
N PRO A 64 -21.19 6.62 13.48
CA PRO A 64 -21.27 6.80 12.02
C PRO A 64 -20.87 5.55 11.23
N GLU A 65 -19.78 4.88 11.65
CA GLU A 65 -19.31 3.64 11.01
C GLU A 65 -20.33 2.51 11.18
N LYS A 66 -20.92 2.37 12.38
CA LYS A 66 -22.02 1.41 12.60
C LYS A 66 -23.21 1.68 11.66
N GLY A 67 -23.60 2.94 11.51
CA GLY A 67 -24.67 3.34 10.59
C GLY A 67 -24.35 3.01 9.13
N HIS A 68 -23.09 3.19 8.71
CA HIS A 68 -22.65 2.84 7.35
C HIS A 68 -22.80 1.34 7.06
N PHE A 69 -22.35 0.47 7.95
CA PHE A 69 -22.50 -0.97 7.80
C PHE A 69 -23.95 -1.45 7.98
N ALA A 70 -24.69 -0.87 8.91
CA ALA A 70 -26.10 -1.17 9.13
C ALA A 70 -26.96 -0.87 7.89
N LYS A 71 -26.68 0.24 7.16
CA LYS A 71 -27.33 0.56 5.89
C LYS A 71 -27.11 -0.53 4.82
N ALA A 72 -25.95 -1.19 4.85
CA ALA A 72 -25.61 -2.28 3.96
C ALA A 72 -26.07 -3.66 4.48
N GLY A 73 -26.62 -3.75 5.68
CA GLY A 73 -26.99 -5.03 6.32
C GLY A 73 -25.80 -5.91 6.68
N LEU A 74 -24.64 -5.32 6.91
CA LEU A 74 -23.39 -6.04 7.10
C LEU A 74 -22.81 -5.85 8.51
N GLU A 75 -22.05 -6.86 8.94
CA GLU A 75 -21.18 -6.71 10.11
C GLU A 75 -20.05 -5.72 9.84
N ALA A 76 -19.72 -4.92 10.85
CA ALA A 76 -18.68 -3.94 10.72
C ALA A 76 -17.29 -4.58 10.53
N LYS A 77 -16.51 -4.02 9.61
CA LYS A 77 -15.13 -4.43 9.33
C LYS A 77 -14.14 -3.35 9.75
N LYS A 78 -12.95 -3.76 10.17
CA LYS A 78 -11.92 -2.88 10.72
C LYS A 78 -11.33 -1.91 9.70
N HIS A 79 -11.18 -2.35 8.47
CA HIS A 79 -10.54 -1.58 7.41
C HIS A 79 -11.45 -1.47 6.20
N LEU A 80 -11.80 -0.26 5.84
CA LEU A 80 -12.50 0.05 4.60
C LEU A 80 -11.52 0.65 3.59
N ARG A 81 -11.54 0.15 2.35
CA ARG A 81 -10.77 0.71 1.23
C ARG A 81 -11.58 0.65 -0.04
N GLU A 82 -11.44 1.68 -0.83
CA GLU A 82 -12.11 1.81 -2.11
C GLU A 82 -11.19 1.43 -3.25
N PHE A 83 -11.74 0.72 -4.23
CA PHE A 83 -11.10 0.32 -5.46
C PHE A 83 -11.91 0.85 -6.64
N ARG A 84 -11.34 1.74 -7.42
CA ARG A 84 -11.95 2.20 -8.68
C ARG A 84 -11.78 1.11 -9.72
N LEU A 85 -12.89 0.61 -10.23
CA LEU A 85 -12.93 -0.43 -11.26
C LEU A 85 -13.32 0.19 -12.60
N ASP A 86 -13.08 -0.53 -13.67
CA ASP A 86 -13.46 -0.10 -15.02
C ASP A 86 -14.95 -0.34 -15.26
N SER A 87 -15.55 -1.34 -14.57
CA SER A 87 -16.98 -1.60 -14.48
C SER A 87 -17.30 -2.21 -13.12
N VAL A 88 -18.45 -1.93 -12.59
CA VAL A 88 -18.98 -2.50 -11.33
C VAL A 88 -20.19 -3.43 -11.59
N GLU A 89 -20.44 -3.77 -12.87
CA GLU A 89 -21.55 -4.66 -13.23
C GLU A 89 -21.37 -6.04 -12.60
N GLY A 90 -22.47 -6.55 -12.04
CA GLY A 90 -22.50 -7.86 -11.38
C GLY A 90 -21.97 -7.89 -9.94
N VAL A 91 -21.40 -6.80 -9.41
CA VAL A 91 -20.95 -6.73 -8.02
C VAL A 91 -22.10 -6.23 -7.14
N LYS A 92 -22.42 -6.98 -6.10
CA LYS A 92 -23.48 -6.64 -5.13
C LYS A 92 -22.89 -6.34 -3.76
N VAL A 93 -23.61 -5.50 -3.01
CA VAL A 93 -23.31 -5.27 -1.58
C VAL A 93 -23.52 -6.59 -0.83
N GLY A 94 -22.54 -6.98 -0.01
CA GLY A 94 -22.53 -8.25 0.72
C GLY A 94 -21.72 -9.35 0.04
N ASP A 95 -21.34 -9.21 -1.23
CA ASP A 95 -20.48 -10.19 -1.89
C ASP A 95 -19.13 -10.32 -1.16
N THR A 96 -18.60 -11.53 -1.15
CA THR A 96 -17.30 -11.83 -0.54
C THR A 96 -16.23 -11.97 -1.63
N VAL A 97 -15.14 -11.26 -1.48
CA VAL A 97 -13.96 -11.30 -2.37
C VAL A 97 -12.82 -12.00 -1.65
N ASN A 98 -12.32 -13.10 -2.21
CA ASN A 98 -11.24 -13.91 -1.68
C ASN A 98 -9.97 -13.81 -2.54
N ALA A 99 -8.93 -14.55 -2.16
CA ALA A 99 -7.67 -14.58 -2.90
C ALA A 99 -7.78 -15.17 -4.33
N ASP A 100 -8.85 -15.90 -4.63
CA ASP A 100 -9.18 -16.51 -5.91
C ASP A 100 -9.34 -15.52 -7.08
N VAL A 101 -9.54 -14.24 -6.75
CA VAL A 101 -9.56 -13.17 -7.76
C VAL A 101 -8.24 -13.06 -8.53
N PHE A 102 -7.12 -13.53 -7.96
CA PHE A 102 -5.80 -13.50 -8.58
C PHE A 102 -5.30 -14.89 -8.94
N GLU A 103 -4.54 -14.98 -10.02
CA GLU A 103 -3.96 -16.21 -10.54
C GLU A 103 -2.43 -16.21 -10.41
N ALA A 104 -1.83 -17.40 -10.33
CA ALA A 104 -0.39 -17.53 -10.37
C ALA A 104 0.17 -17.04 -11.71
N GLY A 105 1.27 -16.31 -11.69
CA GLY A 105 1.88 -15.66 -12.87
C GLY A 105 1.30 -14.29 -13.23
N GLU A 106 0.20 -13.87 -12.60
CA GLU A 106 -0.39 -12.55 -12.85
C GLU A 106 0.51 -11.43 -12.29
N LYS A 107 0.56 -10.30 -13.00
CA LYS A 107 1.24 -9.09 -12.52
C LYS A 107 0.29 -8.18 -11.75
N ILE A 108 0.73 -7.77 -10.59
CA ILE A 108 -0.05 -6.95 -9.65
C ILE A 108 0.72 -5.72 -9.18
N ASP A 109 -0.03 -4.71 -8.77
CA ASP A 109 0.48 -3.54 -8.07
C ASP A 109 0.07 -3.61 -6.60
N VAL A 110 1.02 -3.40 -5.70
CA VAL A 110 0.78 -3.42 -4.25
C VAL A 110 1.03 -2.04 -3.66
N GLN A 111 -0.02 -1.45 -3.08
CA GLN A 111 0.02 -0.17 -2.41
C GLN A 111 -0.07 -0.37 -0.89
N GLY A 112 0.79 0.30 -0.14
CA GLY A 112 0.78 0.26 1.32
C GLY A 112 1.51 1.45 1.93
N THR A 113 1.40 1.60 3.24
CA THR A 113 2.12 2.63 3.98
C THR A 113 3.51 2.14 4.32
N SER A 114 4.53 2.87 3.91
CA SER A 114 5.94 2.54 4.17
C SER A 114 6.27 2.61 5.66
N LYS A 115 7.34 1.93 6.08
CA LYS A 115 7.85 2.02 7.45
C LYS A 115 8.23 3.46 7.78
N GLY A 116 7.76 3.99 8.92
CA GLY A 116 8.17 5.30 9.42
C GLY A 116 9.65 5.29 9.81
N LYS A 117 10.34 6.39 9.55
CA LYS A 117 11.76 6.61 9.90
C LYS A 117 11.96 7.86 10.77
N GLY A 118 10.86 8.50 11.17
CA GLY A 118 10.87 9.72 11.97
C GLY A 118 11.46 10.92 11.22
N PHE A 119 11.94 11.91 11.94
CA PHE A 119 12.64 13.07 11.39
C PHE A 119 14.07 12.65 10.98
N GLN A 120 14.42 12.87 9.74
CA GLN A 120 15.72 12.48 9.18
C GLN A 120 16.47 13.68 8.60
N GLY A 121 17.80 13.66 8.77
CA GLY A 121 18.71 14.59 8.14
C GLY A 121 18.80 14.38 6.61
N VAL A 122 19.36 15.38 5.94
CA VAL A 122 19.43 15.43 4.48
C VAL A 122 20.21 14.28 3.84
N ILE A 123 21.20 13.75 4.54
CA ILE A 123 22.00 12.62 4.05
C ILE A 123 21.13 11.39 3.88
N LYS A 124 20.39 10.98 4.91
CA LYS A 124 19.53 9.79 4.85
C LYS A 124 18.26 10.04 4.03
N ARG A 125 17.68 11.25 4.12
CA ARG A 125 16.41 11.57 3.46
C ARG A 125 16.56 11.76 1.95
N HIS A 126 17.68 12.36 1.52
CA HIS A 126 17.89 12.77 0.12
C HIS A 126 19.16 12.23 -0.50
N GLY A 127 19.95 11.41 0.20
CA GLY A 127 21.20 10.84 -0.31
C GLY A 127 22.30 11.88 -0.52
N GLN A 128 22.28 12.99 0.23
CA GLN A 128 23.34 14.01 0.14
C GLN A 128 24.64 13.48 0.75
N HIS A 129 25.77 13.99 0.25
CA HIS A 129 27.08 13.68 0.78
C HIS A 129 27.33 14.37 2.12
N ARG A 130 28.10 13.73 2.99
CA ARG A 130 28.61 14.35 4.22
C ARG A 130 29.78 15.28 3.90
N GLY A 131 30.00 16.27 4.74
CA GLY A 131 31.23 17.08 4.68
C GLY A 131 32.47 16.34 5.19
N PRO A 132 33.67 16.96 5.09
CA PRO A 132 34.90 16.42 5.63
C PRO A 132 34.77 16.13 7.13
N MET A 133 35.39 15.04 7.59
CA MET A 133 35.38 14.62 9.00
C MET A 133 36.66 14.99 9.74
N GLY A 134 37.68 15.49 9.03
CA GLY A 134 38.96 15.94 9.54
C GLY A 134 39.30 17.34 9.05
N HIS A 135 40.60 17.72 9.17
CA HIS A 135 41.17 19.02 8.74
C HIS A 135 40.42 20.23 9.33
N GLY A 136 39.96 20.14 10.58
CA GLY A 136 39.26 21.24 11.28
C GLY A 136 37.84 21.56 10.79
N SER A 137 37.29 20.75 9.90
CA SER A 137 35.91 20.98 9.41
C SER A 137 34.88 20.75 10.50
N MET A 138 33.97 21.72 10.66
CA MET A 138 32.77 21.59 11.52
C MET A 138 31.52 21.24 10.72
N TYR A 139 31.68 20.98 9.43
CA TYR A 139 30.59 20.77 8.48
C TYR A 139 30.38 19.27 8.16
N HIS A 140 29.97 18.49 9.14
CA HIS A 140 29.90 17.03 9.00
C HIS A 140 28.62 16.55 8.31
N ARG A 141 27.47 16.93 8.83
CA ARG A 141 26.13 16.42 8.39
C ARG A 141 25.11 17.51 8.09
N ARG A 142 25.56 18.72 7.86
CA ARG A 142 24.70 19.89 7.64
C ARG A 142 24.13 19.92 6.20
N PRO A 143 22.97 20.61 5.98
CA PRO A 143 22.27 20.61 4.69
C PRO A 143 22.95 21.46 3.58
N GLY A 144 23.91 22.31 3.91
CA GLY A 144 24.56 23.19 2.97
C GLY A 144 23.87 24.54 2.78
N SER A 145 24.29 25.26 1.75
CA SER A 145 23.73 26.57 1.42
C SER A 145 22.22 26.52 1.20
N MET A 146 21.50 27.54 1.67
CA MET A 146 20.06 27.69 1.45
C MET A 146 19.70 28.37 0.13
N GLY A 147 20.68 28.93 -0.53
CA GLY A 147 20.53 29.65 -1.82
C GLY A 147 21.20 31.03 -1.79
N PRO A 148 21.04 31.83 -2.85
CA PRO A 148 21.52 33.21 -2.89
C PRO A 148 20.78 34.08 -1.86
N THR A 149 21.37 35.23 -1.49
CA THR A 149 20.92 36.09 -0.39
C THR A 149 19.79 37.03 -0.80
N SER A 150 20.13 38.24 -1.25
CA SER A 150 19.19 39.35 -1.48
C SER A 150 18.21 39.08 -2.63
N THR A 151 18.67 38.43 -3.67
CA THR A 151 17.85 38.01 -4.82
C THR A 151 17.95 36.50 -5.00
N PRO A 152 16.87 35.76 -4.82
CA PRO A 152 15.44 36.10 -4.71
C PRO A 152 14.95 36.40 -3.26
N GLY A 153 15.81 36.51 -2.23
CA GLY A 153 15.42 36.81 -0.86
C GLY A 153 14.59 35.71 -0.17
N ARG A 154 14.61 34.50 -0.70
CA ARG A 154 13.83 33.36 -0.18
C ARG A 154 14.51 32.04 -0.49
N VAL A 155 14.14 30.97 0.26
CA VAL A 155 14.48 29.60 -0.08
C VAL A 155 13.44 29.06 -1.06
N PHE A 156 13.89 28.48 -2.18
CA PHE A 156 12.97 27.94 -3.18
C PHE A 156 12.18 26.73 -2.68
N LYS A 157 10.95 26.59 -3.18
CA LYS A 157 10.14 25.38 -2.96
C LYS A 157 10.87 24.15 -3.49
N GLY A 158 10.71 23.01 -2.81
CA GLY A 158 11.36 21.76 -3.21
C GLY A 158 12.83 21.64 -2.77
N LYS A 159 13.40 22.61 -2.04
CA LYS A 159 14.74 22.49 -1.45
C LYS A 159 14.82 21.22 -0.60
N LYS A 160 15.84 20.40 -0.83
CA LYS A 160 16.07 19.13 -0.12
C LYS A 160 16.59 19.39 1.30
N LEU A 161 15.69 19.47 2.27
CA LEU A 161 15.98 19.75 3.68
C LEU A 161 15.60 18.59 4.59
N PRO A 162 16.09 18.57 5.87
CA PRO A 162 15.67 17.58 6.85
C PRO A 162 14.15 17.61 7.06
N GLY A 163 13.59 16.50 7.50
CA GLY A 163 12.17 16.41 7.78
C GLY A 163 11.70 14.98 7.96
N HIS A 164 10.39 14.82 8.06
CA HIS A 164 9.75 13.51 8.19
C HIS A 164 10.09 12.60 7.00
N MET A 165 10.44 11.35 7.30
CA MET A 165 10.74 10.32 6.30
C MET A 165 9.96 9.04 6.61
N GLY A 166 9.44 8.40 5.57
CA GLY A 166 8.60 7.20 5.70
C GLY A 166 7.17 7.51 6.16
N LYS A 167 6.39 6.47 6.50
CA LYS A 167 4.96 6.53 6.83
C LYS A 167 4.13 7.24 5.74
N VAL A 168 4.56 7.09 4.50
CA VAL A 168 3.87 7.59 3.30
C VAL A 168 3.32 6.42 2.49
N THR A 169 2.25 6.65 1.76
CA THR A 169 1.68 5.67 0.85
C THR A 169 2.62 5.48 -0.34
N VAL A 170 3.03 4.24 -0.58
CA VAL A 170 3.92 3.82 -1.67
C VAL A 170 3.27 2.70 -2.44
N THR A 171 3.38 2.72 -3.75
CA THR A 171 2.94 1.63 -4.63
C THR A 171 4.16 1.00 -5.29
N ILE A 172 4.31 -0.32 -5.14
CA ILE A 172 5.27 -1.12 -5.91
C ILE A 172 4.49 -1.76 -7.04
N GLN A 173 4.96 -1.54 -8.25
CA GLN A 173 4.28 -1.96 -9.49
C GLN A 173 4.90 -3.23 -10.06
N ASN A 174 4.09 -3.96 -10.85
CA ASN A 174 4.53 -5.12 -11.65
C ASN A 174 5.20 -6.23 -10.83
N LEU A 175 4.63 -6.57 -9.68
CA LEU A 175 5.04 -7.73 -8.90
C LEU A 175 4.35 -8.98 -9.44
N ASP A 176 5.09 -10.10 -9.49
CA ASP A 176 4.55 -11.38 -9.93
C ASP A 176 3.88 -12.12 -8.75
N VAL A 177 2.69 -12.65 -8.98
CA VAL A 177 2.05 -13.61 -8.06
C VAL A 177 2.66 -14.98 -8.32
N VAL A 178 3.35 -15.54 -7.33
CA VAL A 178 4.01 -16.84 -7.49
C VAL A 178 3.05 -17.99 -7.22
N ARG A 179 2.22 -17.85 -6.18
CA ARG A 179 1.26 -18.87 -5.77
C ARG A 179 0.07 -18.22 -5.05
N VAL A 180 -1.10 -18.81 -5.26
CA VAL A 180 -2.33 -18.52 -4.52
C VAL A 180 -2.71 -19.74 -3.70
N ASP A 181 -2.95 -19.57 -2.41
CA ASP A 181 -3.44 -20.59 -1.50
C ASP A 181 -4.87 -20.21 -1.09
N MET A 182 -5.82 -20.93 -1.64
CA MET A 182 -7.25 -20.66 -1.44
C MET A 182 -7.72 -21.06 -0.04
N ASP A 183 -7.19 -22.14 0.51
CA ASP A 183 -7.61 -22.66 1.82
C ASP A 183 -7.29 -21.69 2.95
N LYS A 184 -6.17 -20.99 2.81
CA LYS A 184 -5.68 -20.01 3.80
C LYS A 184 -5.91 -18.55 3.40
N ASN A 185 -6.50 -18.30 2.23
CA ASN A 185 -6.64 -16.96 1.63
C ASN A 185 -5.31 -16.20 1.59
N VAL A 186 -4.26 -16.82 1.07
CA VAL A 186 -2.90 -16.27 1.04
C VAL A 186 -2.40 -16.10 -0.38
N LEU A 187 -1.78 -14.95 -0.65
CA LEU A 187 -1.03 -14.65 -1.87
C LEU A 187 0.47 -14.65 -1.56
N LEU A 188 1.25 -15.42 -2.32
CA LEU A 188 2.70 -15.37 -2.33
C LEU A 188 3.16 -14.48 -3.49
N ILE A 189 3.73 -13.32 -3.18
CA ILE A 189 4.15 -12.32 -4.16
C ILE A 189 5.67 -12.26 -4.19
N LYS A 190 6.26 -12.32 -5.37
CA LYS A 190 7.71 -12.24 -5.57
C LYS A 190 8.25 -10.86 -5.14
N GLY A 191 9.22 -10.87 -4.23
CA GLY A 191 9.88 -9.67 -3.77
C GLY A 191 9.26 -9.03 -2.52
N SER A 192 9.58 -7.77 -2.29
CA SER A 192 9.16 -7.02 -1.10
C SER A 192 7.94 -6.14 -1.38
N VAL A 193 7.11 -5.95 -0.35
CA VAL A 193 5.97 -5.02 -0.39
C VAL A 193 6.11 -3.95 0.70
N PRO A 194 5.44 -2.79 0.56
CA PRO A 194 5.54 -1.69 1.53
C PRO A 194 5.08 -2.09 2.94
N GLY A 195 5.62 -1.43 3.93
CA GLY A 195 5.17 -1.52 5.32
C GLY A 195 5.83 -2.61 6.17
N PRO A 196 5.59 -2.57 7.48
CA PRO A 196 6.01 -3.58 8.44
C PRO A 196 5.14 -4.84 8.32
N LYS A 197 5.49 -5.89 9.08
CA LYS A 197 4.62 -7.04 9.36
C LYS A 197 3.31 -6.54 9.98
N GLY A 198 2.16 -7.05 9.54
CA GLY A 198 0.83 -6.60 9.94
C GLY A 198 0.29 -5.37 9.17
N ALA A 199 1.06 -4.79 8.25
CA ALA A 199 0.60 -3.64 7.46
C ALA A 199 -0.54 -4.03 6.52
N ILE A 200 -1.53 -3.13 6.41
CA ILE A 200 -2.63 -3.25 5.46
C ILE A 200 -2.17 -2.81 4.08
N LEU A 201 -2.48 -3.61 3.10
CA LEU A 201 -2.11 -3.44 1.71
C LEU A 201 -3.36 -3.38 0.82
N LYS A 202 -3.29 -2.59 -0.25
CA LYS A 202 -4.22 -2.66 -1.38
C LYS A 202 -3.50 -3.40 -2.50
N VAL A 203 -3.96 -4.58 -2.82
CA VAL A 203 -3.48 -5.39 -3.96
C VAL A 203 -4.43 -5.17 -5.12
N LYS A 204 -3.92 -4.89 -6.30
CA LYS A 204 -4.71 -4.60 -7.48
C LYS A 204 -4.02 -5.11 -8.74
N SER A 205 -4.77 -5.34 -9.81
CA SER A 205 -4.20 -5.65 -11.12
C SER A 205 -3.21 -4.57 -11.53
N ALA A 206 -2.08 -4.96 -12.15
CA ALA A 206 -1.06 -4.03 -12.59
C ALA A 206 -1.59 -3.09 -13.68
N VAL A 207 -1.34 -1.79 -13.50
CA VAL A 207 -1.71 -0.76 -14.49
C VAL A 207 -0.80 -0.81 -15.72
N LYS A 208 0.47 -1.19 -15.51
CA LYS A 208 1.51 -1.27 -16.54
C LYS A 208 1.88 -2.71 -16.92
N ALA A 209 1.07 -3.71 -16.53
CA ALA A 209 1.24 -5.05 -17.07
C ALA A 209 1.08 -4.94 -18.58
N SER A 210 2.13 -5.34 -19.27
CA SER A 210 2.27 -5.19 -20.72
C SER A 210 0.95 -5.25 -21.49
N LYS A 211 0.75 -4.22 -22.26
CA LYS A 211 -0.15 -4.28 -23.40
C LYS A 211 0.36 -5.34 -24.36
#